data_d2dbc179eb92e3d56a7a55fb4f2024e5
#
_entry.id   d2dbc179eb92e3d56a7a55fb4f2024e5
#
_cell.length_a   1.000
_cell.length_b   1.000
_cell.length_c   1.000
_cell.angle_alpha   90.00
_cell.angle_beta   90.00
_cell.angle_gamma   90.00
#
_symmetry.space_group_name_H-M   'P 1'
#
loop_
_entity.id
_entity.type
_entity.pdbx_description
1 polymer ?
#
loop_
_entity_poly.entity_id
_entity_poly.type
_entity_poly.pdbx_seq_one_letter_code
_entity_poly.pdbx_strand_id
1 'polypeptide(L)'
;DRMVAFGHPFMDRGNTDYFMHNSYIFTVIPSKNIPFKLGSVGAEIGTVNQDRGAGIGGMMGKIPHAVSLHASVTDEDTKKKEDLHVRMIPNEALLPTLSVTSVYHAISNAMDRKGQGTVDFTYTLYPEDMKQKPFTRSNMYWSSKDIAERSVDELYNVVRLLEQNRFEKYPLRSIMVDMHVTSERKTAQLLDASASPIIVSPGDTIYVRARLSPYRGEVFYKDLTFTVPKDQPYGDMILEVRGGGVVPLPYLIQQQKFNLTDEILDRIRTYKDFNDLHSRLMKEDQNNQVVVEILDPEVSMISKDENGGKKAEIQEKKAPENPDYLKNKDGLKEDGEKETPKSAVDTDYVIYGDGQFTFKVLPQAERDKALKKLAKSKQQATIKMSNKEKETLEKKGEKSADDEKPAEKASVMIAL
;
A
#
# COMPACT_ATOMS: atom_id res chain seq x y z
N ASP A 1 16.16 -31.35 35.44
CA ASP A 1 17.36 -32.10 35.08
C ASP A 1 18.07 -31.47 33.92
N ARG A 2 19.41 -31.65 33.80
CA ARG A 2 20.23 -31.09 32.71
C ARG A 2 20.54 -32.18 31.70
N MET A 3 20.60 -31.82 30.42
CA MET A 3 20.97 -32.69 29.31
C MET A 3 22.16 -32.08 28.57
N VAL A 4 23.08 -32.94 28.12
CA VAL A 4 24.14 -32.58 27.18
C VAL A 4 24.11 -33.59 26.04
N ALA A 5 24.13 -33.09 24.82
CA ALA A 5 24.24 -33.88 23.61
C ALA A 5 25.44 -33.41 22.78
N PHE A 6 26.21 -34.37 22.26
CA PHE A 6 27.33 -34.08 21.36
C PHE A 6 26.83 -34.13 19.91
N GLY A 7 27.23 -33.16 19.12
CA GLY A 7 26.85 -33.03 17.73
C GLY A 7 27.16 -31.64 17.19
N HIS A 8 26.72 -31.35 15.97
CA HIS A 8 26.87 -30.00 15.42
C HIS A 8 25.82 -29.05 16.04
N PRO A 9 26.13 -27.76 16.17
CA PRO A 9 25.16 -26.77 16.63
C PRO A 9 24.00 -26.61 15.64
N PHE A 10 22.90 -26.05 16.13
CA PHE A 10 21.77 -25.67 15.27
C PHE A 10 22.06 -24.32 14.54
N MET A 11 22.36 -23.27 15.31
CA MET A 11 22.71 -21.95 14.79
C MET A 11 24.02 -21.38 15.38
N ASP A 12 24.65 -22.12 16.29
CA ASP A 12 25.87 -21.71 17.01
C ASP A 12 25.74 -20.39 17.75
N ARG A 13 24.57 -20.15 18.36
CA ARG A 13 24.26 -18.88 19.03
C ARG A 13 24.70 -18.78 20.49
N GLY A 14 25.31 -19.84 21.01
CA GLY A 14 25.75 -19.89 22.42
C GLY A 14 24.58 -20.07 23.37
N ASN A 15 24.17 -19.03 24.08
CA ASN A 15 22.99 -19.08 24.94
C ASN A 15 21.72 -18.94 24.10
N THR A 16 20.77 -19.85 24.30
CA THR A 16 19.54 -19.96 23.51
C THR A 16 18.35 -20.30 24.38
N ASP A 17 17.17 -20.30 23.80
CA ASP A 17 15.94 -20.79 24.42
C ASP A 17 15.08 -21.46 23.34
N TYR A 18 15.56 -22.64 22.88
CA TYR A 18 14.91 -23.41 21.81
C TYR A 18 14.09 -24.54 22.37
N PHE A 19 13.06 -24.98 21.65
CA PHE A 19 12.27 -26.14 22.00
C PHE A 19 13.12 -27.41 21.97
N MET A 20 12.96 -28.24 22.97
CA MET A 20 13.58 -29.54 23.04
C MET A 20 12.50 -30.62 22.98
N HIS A 21 12.57 -31.46 21.96
CA HIS A 21 11.66 -32.56 21.74
C HIS A 21 12.42 -33.90 21.79
N ASN A 22 11.77 -34.95 22.26
CA ASN A 22 12.23 -36.29 21.95
C ASN A 22 11.92 -36.60 20.48
N SER A 23 12.63 -37.56 19.91
CA SER A 23 12.41 -37.99 18.52
C SER A 23 12.57 -39.51 18.40
N TYR A 24 11.81 -40.08 17.48
CA TYR A 24 11.99 -41.47 17.06
C TYR A 24 12.70 -41.47 15.71
N ILE A 25 13.90 -42.11 15.68
CA ILE A 25 14.72 -42.18 14.48
C ILE A 25 14.37 -43.44 13.71
N PHE A 26 13.85 -43.28 12.49
CA PHE A 26 13.50 -44.38 11.61
C PHE A 26 14.73 -45.01 10.95
N THR A 27 15.64 -44.14 10.45
CA THR A 27 16.83 -44.59 9.74
C THR A 27 17.84 -43.44 9.63
N VAL A 28 19.03 -43.78 9.21
CA VAL A 28 20.07 -42.80 8.82
C VAL A 28 20.17 -42.79 7.31
N ILE A 29 20.01 -41.65 6.72
CA ILE A 29 20.18 -41.46 5.28
C ILE A 29 21.66 -41.19 5.00
N PRO A 30 22.35 -42.15 4.34
CA PRO A 30 23.75 -41.95 4.01
C PRO A 30 23.91 -40.88 2.91
N SER A 31 24.86 -39.98 3.11
CA SER A 31 25.25 -38.99 2.11
C SER A 31 26.77 -38.82 2.16
N LYS A 32 27.38 -38.63 0.99
CA LYS A 32 28.83 -38.35 0.93
C LYS A 32 29.18 -37.01 1.52
N ASN A 33 28.24 -36.06 1.50
CA ASN A 33 28.48 -34.70 1.97
C ASN A 33 27.91 -34.48 3.38
N ILE A 34 26.61 -34.70 3.57
CA ILE A 34 25.90 -34.45 4.83
C ILE A 34 24.94 -35.62 5.11
N PRO A 35 25.37 -36.63 5.86
CA PRO A 35 24.45 -37.69 6.33
C PRO A 35 23.51 -37.12 7.38
N PHE A 36 22.24 -37.55 7.36
CA PHE A 36 21.26 -37.09 8.34
C PHE A 36 20.37 -38.25 8.85
N LYS A 37 19.79 -38.03 10.03
CA LYS A 37 18.84 -38.96 10.65
C LYS A 37 17.43 -38.56 10.23
N LEU A 38 16.69 -39.53 9.70
CA LEU A 38 15.26 -39.34 9.39
C LEU A 38 14.46 -39.86 10.59
N GLY A 39 13.61 -39.01 11.14
CA GLY A 39 12.81 -39.36 12.31
C GLY A 39 11.55 -38.50 12.43
N SER A 40 10.70 -38.84 13.38
CA SER A 40 9.54 -38.03 13.77
C SER A 40 9.85 -37.21 15.01
N VAL A 41 9.27 -36.00 15.08
CA VAL A 41 9.27 -35.17 16.28
C VAL A 41 8.26 -35.75 17.27
N GLY A 42 8.68 -35.93 18.51
CA GLY A 42 7.81 -36.40 19.58
C GLY A 42 7.40 -35.32 20.56
N ALA A 43 7.17 -35.66 21.80
CA ALA A 43 6.73 -34.71 22.83
C ALA A 43 7.81 -33.67 23.14
N GLU A 44 7.38 -32.45 23.46
CA GLU A 44 8.24 -31.43 24.05
C GLU A 44 8.67 -31.87 25.45
N ILE A 45 9.96 -31.86 25.69
CA ILE A 45 10.55 -32.37 26.96
C ILE A 45 11.35 -31.34 27.72
N GLY A 46 11.53 -30.14 27.14
CA GLY A 46 12.26 -29.05 27.80
C GLY A 46 12.77 -27.97 26.85
N THR A 47 13.85 -27.31 27.25
CA THR A 47 14.50 -26.27 26.46
C THR A 47 15.97 -26.59 26.18
N VAL A 48 16.42 -26.24 24.96
CA VAL A 48 17.85 -26.19 24.61
C VAL A 48 18.33 -24.77 24.95
N ASN A 49 19.16 -24.65 25.97
CA ASN A 49 19.66 -23.36 26.46
C ASN A 49 21.14 -23.11 26.14
N GLN A 50 21.82 -24.05 25.52
CA GLN A 50 23.19 -23.93 25.01
C GLN A 50 23.26 -24.56 23.62
N ASP A 51 23.64 -23.74 22.62
CA ASP A 51 23.84 -24.17 21.24
C ASP A 51 25.25 -23.70 20.80
N ARG A 52 26.21 -24.65 20.95
CA ARG A 52 27.64 -24.35 20.76
C ARG A 52 28.30 -25.38 19.85
N GLY A 53 29.40 -25.00 19.21
CA GLY A 53 30.15 -25.87 18.30
C GLY A 53 30.62 -27.19 18.93
N ALA A 54 30.84 -27.24 20.24
CA ALA A 54 31.21 -28.45 20.96
C ALA A 54 30.03 -29.37 21.31
N GLY A 55 28.79 -28.84 21.27
CA GLY A 55 27.60 -29.62 21.64
C GLY A 55 26.44 -28.75 22.10
N ILE A 56 25.34 -29.40 22.38
CA ILE A 56 24.07 -28.79 22.77
C ILE A 56 23.78 -29.10 24.23
N GLY A 57 23.45 -28.07 25.02
CA GLY A 57 23.00 -28.25 26.40
C GLY A 57 21.53 -27.89 26.55
N GLY A 58 20.81 -28.59 27.43
CA GLY A 58 19.40 -28.35 27.67
C GLY A 58 18.96 -28.59 29.10
N MET A 59 17.75 -28.15 29.41
CA MET A 59 17.08 -28.36 30.68
C MET A 59 15.75 -29.06 30.44
N MET A 60 15.62 -30.27 30.97
CA MET A 60 14.40 -31.06 30.89
C MET A 60 13.33 -30.46 31.84
N GLY A 61 12.08 -30.46 31.39
CA GLY A 61 10.96 -29.97 32.17
C GLY A 61 10.84 -28.44 32.22
N LYS A 62 11.79 -27.70 31.64
CA LYS A 62 11.69 -26.23 31.52
C LYS A 62 10.98 -25.87 30.21
N ILE A 63 9.93 -25.07 30.31
CA ILE A 63 9.22 -24.53 29.12
C ILE A 63 10.06 -23.40 28.54
N PRO A 64 10.43 -23.44 27.25
CA PRO A 64 11.15 -22.36 26.61
C PRO A 64 10.24 -21.14 26.44
N HIS A 65 10.84 -19.98 26.47
CA HIS A 65 10.17 -18.73 26.08
C HIS A 65 9.81 -18.82 24.59
N ALA A 66 8.62 -18.37 24.22
CA ALA A 66 8.13 -18.49 22.86
C ALA A 66 7.24 -17.31 22.46
N VAL A 67 7.32 -16.93 21.20
CA VAL A 67 6.35 -16.03 20.56
C VAL A 67 5.15 -16.89 20.11
N SER A 68 3.96 -16.54 20.57
CA SER A 68 2.73 -17.22 20.16
C SER A 68 2.19 -16.59 18.88
N LEU A 69 1.83 -17.40 17.89
CA LEU A 69 1.08 -16.94 16.72
C LEU A 69 -0.30 -17.61 16.74
N HIS A 70 -1.34 -16.80 16.62
CA HIS A 70 -2.70 -17.26 16.39
C HIS A 70 -3.19 -16.71 15.06
N ALA A 71 -3.49 -17.55 14.11
CA ALA A 71 -4.05 -17.20 12.82
C ALA A 71 -5.44 -17.79 12.66
N SER A 72 -6.45 -16.92 12.52
CA SER A 72 -7.82 -17.27 12.17
C SER A 72 -8.04 -16.95 10.70
N VAL A 73 -8.36 -17.94 9.90
CA VAL A 73 -8.59 -17.78 8.46
C VAL A 73 -9.98 -18.32 8.12
N THR A 74 -10.79 -17.47 7.49
CA THR A 74 -12.11 -17.85 6.99
C THR A 74 -12.11 -17.86 5.47
N ASP A 75 -12.39 -18.99 4.86
CA ASP A 75 -12.72 -19.08 3.43
C ASP A 75 -14.18 -18.67 3.23
N GLU A 76 -14.39 -17.53 2.59
CA GLU A 76 -15.71 -16.95 2.36
C GLU A 76 -16.54 -17.74 1.34
N ASP A 77 -15.92 -18.52 0.48
CA ASP A 77 -16.59 -19.31 -0.55
C ASP A 77 -17.22 -20.58 0.07
N THR A 78 -16.46 -21.27 0.93
CA THR A 78 -16.85 -22.54 1.56
C THR A 78 -17.34 -22.38 2.99
N LYS A 79 -17.10 -21.23 3.62
CA LYS A 79 -17.32 -20.94 5.06
C LYS A 79 -16.47 -21.82 6.00
N LYS A 80 -15.45 -22.46 5.47
CA LYS A 80 -14.46 -23.20 6.26
C LYS A 80 -13.63 -22.20 7.06
N LYS A 81 -13.40 -22.55 8.33
CA LYS A 81 -12.52 -21.81 9.22
C LYS A 81 -11.33 -22.65 9.59
N GLU A 82 -10.17 -22.04 9.63
CA GLU A 82 -8.92 -22.61 10.12
C GLU A 82 -8.40 -21.74 11.27
N ASP A 83 -8.22 -22.33 12.44
CA ASP A 83 -7.64 -21.69 13.60
C ASP A 83 -6.30 -22.36 13.92
N LEU A 84 -5.21 -21.69 13.60
CA LEU A 84 -3.84 -22.18 13.79
C LEU A 84 -3.20 -21.50 14.99
N HIS A 85 -2.73 -22.31 15.95
CA HIS A 85 -1.92 -21.87 17.07
C HIS A 85 -0.51 -22.43 16.97
N VAL A 86 0.49 -21.55 16.90
CA VAL A 86 1.90 -21.92 16.79
C VAL A 86 2.71 -21.22 17.86
N ARG A 87 3.68 -21.92 18.41
CA ARG A 87 4.73 -21.34 19.27
C ARG A 87 6.03 -21.31 18.51
N MET A 88 6.66 -20.15 18.44
CA MET A 88 7.87 -19.91 17.68
C MET A 88 9.00 -19.49 18.63
N ILE A 89 10.23 -19.82 18.29
CA ILE A 89 11.39 -19.35 19.06
C ILE A 89 11.56 -17.82 18.90
N PRO A 90 11.92 -17.10 19.95
CA PRO A 90 12.12 -15.66 19.92
C PRO A 90 13.50 -15.32 19.32
N ASN A 91 13.65 -15.57 18.04
CA ASN A 91 14.89 -15.32 17.29
C ASN A 91 14.63 -14.31 16.19
N GLU A 92 15.23 -13.12 16.30
CA GLU A 92 15.03 -11.99 15.37
C GLU A 92 15.30 -12.31 13.89
N ALA A 93 16.21 -13.25 13.62
CA ALA A 93 16.52 -13.65 12.25
C ALA A 93 15.53 -14.68 11.67
N LEU A 94 14.94 -15.54 12.51
CA LEU A 94 14.01 -16.60 12.08
C LEU A 94 12.56 -16.20 12.21
N LEU A 95 12.21 -15.33 13.16
CA LEU A 95 10.82 -14.98 13.48
C LEU A 95 10.03 -14.47 12.27
N PRO A 96 10.58 -13.60 11.37
CA PRO A 96 9.87 -13.19 10.17
C PRO A 96 9.46 -14.38 9.29
N THR A 97 10.40 -15.30 9.01
CA THR A 97 10.16 -16.48 8.18
C THR A 97 9.20 -17.46 8.85
N LEU A 98 9.36 -17.71 10.16
CA LEU A 98 8.46 -18.60 10.91
C LEU A 98 7.02 -18.06 10.92
N SER A 99 6.86 -16.76 11.09
CA SER A 99 5.55 -16.10 11.09
C SER A 99 4.84 -16.28 9.75
N VAL A 100 5.50 -15.93 8.64
CA VAL A 100 4.87 -16.02 7.31
C VAL A 100 4.63 -17.44 6.86
N THR A 101 5.53 -18.38 7.20
CA THR A 101 5.33 -19.80 6.89
C THR A 101 4.10 -20.34 7.62
N SER A 102 3.91 -19.97 8.88
CA SER A 102 2.74 -20.37 9.67
C SER A 102 1.45 -19.82 9.10
N VAL A 103 1.43 -18.53 8.74
CA VAL A 103 0.25 -17.88 8.13
C VAL A 103 -0.05 -18.45 6.76
N TYR A 104 0.97 -18.65 5.91
CA TYR A 104 0.82 -19.30 4.62
C TYR A 104 0.18 -20.69 4.74
N HIS A 105 0.63 -21.47 5.73
CA HIS A 105 0.07 -22.80 6.02
C HIS A 105 -1.42 -22.72 6.43
N ALA A 106 -1.77 -21.78 7.31
CA ALA A 106 -3.16 -21.57 7.72
C ALA A 106 -4.07 -21.22 6.54
N ILE A 107 -3.63 -20.32 5.65
CA ILE A 107 -4.38 -19.95 4.44
C ILE A 107 -4.54 -21.17 3.52
N SER A 108 -3.46 -21.90 3.27
CA SER A 108 -3.47 -23.05 2.39
C SER A 108 -4.40 -24.16 2.90
N ASN A 109 -4.46 -24.37 4.22
CA ASN A 109 -5.36 -25.33 4.84
C ASN A 109 -6.83 -24.89 4.78
N ALA A 110 -7.10 -23.58 5.00
CA ALA A 110 -8.45 -23.05 4.93
C ALA A 110 -9.03 -23.18 3.52
N MET A 111 -8.25 -22.78 2.51
CA MET A 111 -8.68 -22.80 1.10
C MET A 111 -8.75 -24.20 0.51
N ASP A 112 -7.94 -25.13 1.00
CA ASP A 112 -7.78 -26.51 0.45
C ASP A 112 -7.46 -26.49 -1.07
N ARG A 113 -6.83 -25.44 -1.56
CA ARG A 113 -6.40 -25.24 -2.95
C ARG A 113 -5.27 -24.22 -3.04
N LYS A 114 -4.48 -24.29 -4.09
CA LYS A 114 -3.62 -23.20 -4.53
C LYS A 114 -4.32 -22.44 -5.66
N GLY A 115 -4.14 -21.13 -5.71
CA GLY A 115 -4.65 -20.38 -6.83
C GLY A 115 -5.00 -18.93 -6.54
N GLN A 116 -5.75 -18.39 -7.49
CA GLN A 116 -6.20 -17.01 -7.42
C GLN A 116 -7.15 -16.75 -6.26
N GLY A 117 -7.13 -15.53 -5.79
CA GLY A 117 -8.07 -15.08 -4.77
C GLY A 117 -7.82 -13.65 -4.32
N THR A 118 -8.75 -13.15 -3.53
CA THR A 118 -8.65 -11.92 -2.76
C THR A 118 -8.63 -12.26 -1.29
N VAL A 119 -7.86 -11.54 -0.50
CA VAL A 119 -7.82 -11.68 0.96
C VAL A 119 -7.87 -10.31 1.63
N ASP A 120 -8.73 -10.20 2.63
CA ASP A 120 -8.67 -9.15 3.65
C ASP A 120 -7.82 -9.67 4.79
N PHE A 121 -6.75 -8.95 5.12
CA PHE A 121 -5.73 -9.39 6.05
C PHE A 121 -5.52 -8.33 7.14
N THR A 122 -5.83 -8.68 8.37
CA THR A 122 -5.55 -7.87 9.55
C THR A 122 -4.61 -8.63 10.47
N TYR A 123 -3.56 -7.96 10.96
CA TYR A 123 -2.67 -8.54 11.94
C TYR A 123 -2.27 -7.53 13.01
N THR A 124 -2.03 -8.08 14.21
CA THR A 124 -1.57 -7.30 15.37
C THR A 124 -0.36 -7.98 15.99
N LEU A 125 0.72 -7.21 16.12
CA LEU A 125 1.96 -7.63 16.78
C LEU A 125 1.96 -7.05 18.20
N TYR A 126 2.02 -7.91 19.19
CA TYR A 126 2.05 -7.52 20.59
C TYR A 126 3.48 -7.64 21.14
N PRO A 127 4.09 -6.54 21.61
CA PRO A 127 5.41 -6.58 22.22
C PRO A 127 5.38 -7.27 23.59
N GLU A 128 6.53 -7.71 24.07
CA GLU A 128 6.69 -8.24 25.42
C GLU A 128 6.52 -7.16 26.48
N ASP A 129 7.11 -5.99 26.26
CA ASP A 129 6.93 -4.85 27.14
C ASP A 129 5.54 -4.24 26.95
N MET A 130 4.68 -4.40 27.96
CA MET A 130 3.32 -3.86 27.96
C MET A 130 3.25 -2.33 27.90
N LYS A 131 4.37 -1.63 28.05
CA LYS A 131 4.45 -0.16 27.88
C LYS A 131 4.61 0.24 26.41
N GLN A 132 5.15 -0.65 25.59
CA GLN A 132 5.26 -0.43 24.14
C GLN A 132 3.90 -0.64 23.48
N LYS A 133 3.62 0.15 22.44
CA LYS A 133 2.34 0.07 21.72
C LYS A 133 2.31 -1.15 20.80
N PRO A 134 1.21 -1.90 20.76
CA PRO A 134 0.98 -2.90 19.76
C PRO A 134 0.99 -2.28 18.35
N PHE A 135 1.45 -3.06 17.38
CA PHE A 135 1.39 -2.70 15.97
C PHE A 135 0.21 -3.41 15.32
N THR A 136 -0.75 -2.66 14.79
CA THR A 136 -1.91 -3.23 14.08
C THR A 136 -1.96 -2.68 12.66
N ARG A 137 -2.16 -3.59 11.70
CA ARG A 137 -2.30 -3.21 10.30
C ARG A 137 -3.33 -4.09 9.59
N SER A 138 -4.07 -3.46 8.69
CA SER A 138 -5.00 -4.14 7.77
C SER A 138 -4.57 -3.82 6.34
N ASN A 139 -4.77 -4.78 5.44
CA ASN A 139 -4.56 -4.59 4.01
C ASN A 139 -5.39 -5.60 3.21
N MET A 140 -5.59 -5.34 1.94
CA MET A 140 -6.26 -6.23 1.00
C MET A 140 -5.29 -6.65 -0.11
N TYR A 141 -5.29 -7.92 -0.48
CA TYR A 141 -4.44 -8.44 -1.54
C TYR A 141 -5.24 -9.22 -2.57
N TRP A 142 -4.78 -9.14 -3.81
CA TRP A 142 -5.24 -9.98 -4.91
C TRP A 142 -4.05 -10.67 -5.57
N SER A 143 -4.23 -11.92 -5.92
CA SER A 143 -3.28 -12.66 -6.75
C SER A 143 -4.04 -13.50 -7.78
N SER A 144 -3.52 -13.52 -9.01
CA SER A 144 -3.99 -14.43 -10.06
C SER A 144 -3.32 -15.81 -10.02
N LYS A 145 -2.30 -15.99 -9.16
CA LYS A 145 -1.48 -17.21 -9.07
C LYS A 145 -1.64 -17.90 -7.74
N ASP A 146 -1.13 -17.30 -6.67
CA ASP A 146 -1.16 -17.82 -5.32
C ASP A 146 -1.44 -16.66 -4.35
N ILE A 147 -2.64 -16.65 -3.78
CA ILE A 147 -3.03 -15.60 -2.84
C ILE A 147 -2.36 -15.79 -1.48
N ALA A 148 -2.10 -17.02 -1.08
CA ALA A 148 -1.45 -17.29 0.19
C ALA A 148 0.00 -16.77 0.20
N GLU A 149 0.73 -16.96 -0.91
CA GLU A 149 2.08 -16.41 -1.07
C GLU A 149 2.06 -14.88 -1.10
N ARG A 150 1.15 -14.28 -1.89
CA ARG A 150 1.09 -12.82 -2.06
C ARG A 150 0.75 -12.07 -0.78
N SER A 151 -0.07 -12.65 0.08
CA SER A 151 -0.60 -11.96 1.27
C SER A 151 0.40 -11.83 2.42
N VAL A 152 1.43 -12.68 2.48
CA VAL A 152 2.34 -12.73 3.63
C VAL A 152 3.57 -11.83 3.52
N ASP A 153 3.83 -11.24 2.35
CA ASP A 153 5.03 -10.42 2.09
C ASP A 153 5.14 -9.22 3.03
N GLU A 154 4.03 -8.51 3.25
CA GLU A 154 4.00 -7.34 4.14
C GLU A 154 4.28 -7.74 5.58
N LEU A 155 3.68 -8.84 6.06
CA LEU A 155 3.91 -9.34 7.41
C LEU A 155 5.40 -9.67 7.63
N TYR A 156 6.04 -10.31 6.64
CA TYR A 156 7.49 -10.59 6.69
C TYR A 156 8.30 -9.31 6.91
N ASN A 157 8.05 -8.29 6.08
CA ASN A 157 8.79 -7.04 6.13
C ASN A 157 8.56 -6.28 7.44
N VAL A 158 7.32 -6.22 7.91
CA VAL A 158 6.98 -5.51 9.15
C VAL A 158 7.60 -6.21 10.36
N VAL A 159 7.49 -7.53 10.47
CA VAL A 159 8.12 -8.28 11.58
C VAL A 159 9.64 -8.09 11.54
N ARG A 160 10.27 -8.20 10.36
CA ARG A 160 11.70 -7.97 10.19
C ARG A 160 12.13 -6.57 10.61
N LEU A 161 11.43 -5.53 10.16
CA LEU A 161 11.76 -4.14 10.46
C LEU A 161 11.58 -3.80 11.93
N LEU A 162 10.55 -4.34 12.60
CA LEU A 162 10.32 -4.10 14.02
C LEU A 162 11.29 -4.88 14.91
N GLU A 163 11.60 -6.13 14.60
CA GLU A 163 12.53 -6.96 15.39
C GLU A 163 13.99 -6.54 15.20
N GLN A 164 14.37 -6.16 13.96
CA GLN A 164 15.77 -5.85 13.61
C GLN A 164 16.05 -4.34 13.50
N ASN A 165 15.17 -3.49 14.06
CA ASN A 165 15.38 -2.05 14.03
C ASN A 165 16.63 -1.65 14.83
N ARG A 166 17.20 -0.49 14.47
CA ARG A 166 18.44 0.05 15.07
C ARG A 166 18.21 0.90 16.32
N PHE A 167 16.96 1.21 16.67
CA PHE A 167 16.65 2.20 17.68
C PHE A 167 16.47 1.60 19.07
N GLU A 168 15.56 0.61 19.19
CA GLU A 168 15.28 -0.05 20.45
C GLU A 168 14.82 -1.49 20.23
N LYS A 169 14.92 -2.32 21.27
CA LYS A 169 14.40 -3.69 21.22
C LYS A 169 12.88 -3.66 21.26
N TYR A 170 12.28 -4.39 20.33
CA TYR A 170 10.83 -4.59 20.25
C TYR A 170 10.52 -6.10 20.14
N PRO A 171 10.92 -6.90 21.17
CA PRO A 171 10.68 -8.33 21.14
C PRO A 171 9.18 -8.62 21.17
N LEU A 172 8.74 -9.51 20.30
CA LEU A 172 7.33 -9.88 20.20
C LEU A 172 6.97 -10.98 21.22
N ARG A 173 5.84 -10.78 21.90
CA ARG A 173 5.18 -11.79 22.74
C ARG A 173 4.22 -12.62 21.92
N SER A 174 3.42 -12.00 21.07
CA SER A 174 2.43 -12.68 20.26
C SER A 174 2.09 -11.96 18.97
N ILE A 175 1.64 -12.73 17.99
CA ILE A 175 1.14 -12.29 16.70
C ILE A 175 -0.29 -12.83 16.56
N MET A 176 -1.25 -11.92 16.37
CA MET A 176 -2.65 -12.25 16.07
C MET A 176 -2.91 -11.93 14.61
N VAL A 177 -3.51 -12.87 13.90
CA VAL A 177 -3.83 -12.75 12.47
C VAL A 177 -5.30 -13.10 12.27
N ASP A 178 -6.01 -12.24 11.54
CA ASP A 178 -7.38 -12.48 11.09
C ASP A 178 -7.47 -12.26 9.58
N MET A 179 -8.00 -13.25 8.86
CA MET A 179 -8.02 -13.26 7.40
C MET A 179 -9.35 -13.77 6.86
N HIS A 180 -9.85 -13.09 5.85
CA HIS A 180 -11.00 -13.50 5.06
C HIS A 180 -10.57 -13.67 3.61
N VAL A 181 -10.62 -14.89 3.09
CA VAL A 181 -10.15 -15.23 1.74
C VAL A 181 -11.32 -15.67 0.87
N THR A 182 -11.32 -15.24 -0.39
CA THR A 182 -12.31 -15.65 -1.41
C THR A 182 -11.63 -15.91 -2.75
N SER A 183 -12.21 -16.76 -3.58
CA SER A 183 -11.79 -16.95 -4.98
C SER A 183 -12.17 -15.77 -5.88
N GLU A 184 -13.08 -14.92 -5.41
CA GLU A 184 -13.55 -13.77 -6.16
C GLU A 184 -12.43 -12.76 -6.42
N ARG A 185 -12.38 -12.23 -7.63
CA ARG A 185 -11.46 -11.15 -7.99
C ARG A 185 -12.06 -9.80 -7.60
N LYS A 186 -11.75 -9.32 -6.41
CA LYS A 186 -12.13 -7.97 -5.94
C LYS A 186 -11.04 -6.97 -6.30
N THR A 187 -10.98 -6.59 -7.56
CA THR A 187 -10.04 -5.56 -8.06
C THR A 187 -10.79 -4.49 -8.82
N ALA A 188 -10.35 -3.26 -8.76
CA ALA A 188 -10.88 -2.17 -9.57
C ALA A 188 -9.76 -1.34 -10.21
N GLN A 189 -10.00 -0.87 -11.43
CA GLN A 189 -9.11 0.00 -12.17
C GLN A 189 -9.56 1.45 -12.00
N LEU A 190 -8.66 2.34 -11.62
CA LEU A 190 -8.86 3.77 -11.73
C LEU A 190 -8.85 4.14 -13.22
N LEU A 191 -10.02 4.52 -13.75
CA LEU A 191 -10.19 4.90 -15.15
C LEU A 191 -9.75 6.33 -15.40
N ASP A 192 -10.24 7.22 -14.56
CA ASP A 192 -9.90 8.63 -14.52
C ASP A 192 -10.30 9.23 -13.17
N ALA A 193 -9.88 10.47 -12.97
CA ALA A 193 -10.33 11.27 -11.85
C ALA A 193 -10.55 12.73 -12.30
N SER A 194 -11.24 13.50 -11.51
CA SER A 194 -11.41 14.94 -11.69
C SER A 194 -11.09 15.68 -10.40
N ALA A 195 -10.45 16.84 -10.51
CA ALA A 195 -10.08 17.67 -9.36
C ALA A 195 -10.58 19.10 -9.54
N SER A 196 -11.12 19.71 -8.50
CA SER A 196 -11.61 21.09 -8.51
C SER A 196 -11.62 21.69 -7.10
N PRO A 197 -11.23 22.98 -6.94
CA PRO A 197 -10.64 23.86 -7.92
C PRO A 197 -9.18 23.50 -8.24
N ILE A 198 -8.70 23.88 -9.43
CA ILE A 198 -7.29 23.68 -9.85
C ILE A 198 -6.43 24.94 -9.66
N ILE A 199 -7.01 26.04 -9.17
CA ILE A 199 -6.29 27.25 -8.75
C ILE A 199 -6.64 27.47 -7.30
N VAL A 200 -5.65 27.38 -6.43
CA VAL A 200 -5.81 27.31 -4.98
C VAL A 200 -4.78 28.17 -4.26
N SER A 201 -5.00 28.41 -2.99
CA SER A 201 -4.01 28.95 -2.05
C SER A 201 -3.65 27.91 -0.99
N PRO A 202 -2.50 28.06 -0.30
CA PRO A 202 -2.19 27.24 0.86
C PRO A 202 -3.34 27.26 1.88
N GLY A 203 -3.76 26.07 2.32
CA GLY A 203 -4.90 25.87 3.21
C GLY A 203 -6.24 25.64 2.51
N ASP A 204 -6.34 25.83 1.21
CA ASP A 204 -7.56 25.55 0.45
C ASP A 204 -7.79 24.05 0.29
N THR A 205 -9.04 23.66 0.03
CA THR A 205 -9.43 22.28 -0.21
C THR A 205 -9.71 22.03 -1.68
N ILE A 206 -9.13 20.97 -2.22
CA ILE A 206 -9.39 20.43 -3.57
C ILE A 206 -10.34 19.25 -3.40
N TYR A 207 -11.43 19.22 -4.14
CA TYR A 207 -12.36 18.09 -4.23
C TYR A 207 -11.94 17.20 -5.39
N VAL A 208 -11.75 15.93 -5.11
CA VAL A 208 -11.32 14.94 -6.09
C VAL A 208 -12.40 13.88 -6.21
N ARG A 209 -12.80 13.55 -7.42
CA ARG A 209 -13.71 12.45 -7.74
C ARG A 209 -12.99 11.43 -8.61
N ALA A 210 -12.78 10.24 -8.09
CA ALA A 210 -12.18 9.12 -8.79
C ALA A 210 -13.27 8.22 -9.39
N ARG A 211 -13.12 7.83 -10.66
CA ARG A 211 -13.99 6.88 -11.37
C ARG A 211 -13.31 5.53 -11.46
N LEU A 212 -13.95 4.52 -10.90
CA LEU A 212 -13.41 3.20 -10.68
C LEU A 212 -14.24 2.14 -11.41
N SER A 213 -13.56 1.22 -12.08
CA SER A 213 -14.19 0.09 -12.79
C SER A 213 -13.78 -1.23 -12.14
N PRO A 214 -14.69 -1.88 -11.40
CA PRO A 214 -14.42 -3.21 -10.87
C PRO A 214 -14.29 -4.24 -11.99
N TYR A 215 -13.56 -5.30 -11.70
CA TYR A 215 -13.50 -6.43 -12.61
C TYR A 215 -14.89 -7.07 -12.79
N ARG A 216 -15.46 -6.97 -14.01
CA ARG A 216 -16.80 -7.45 -14.35
C ARG A 216 -17.94 -6.84 -13.51
N GLY A 217 -17.73 -5.62 -12.98
CA GLY A 217 -18.72 -4.89 -12.19
C GLY A 217 -19.09 -3.54 -12.80
N GLU A 218 -20.08 -2.89 -12.22
CA GLU A 218 -20.50 -1.55 -12.63
C GLU A 218 -19.53 -0.48 -12.17
N VAL A 219 -19.33 0.54 -12.98
CA VAL A 219 -18.47 1.69 -12.65
C VAL A 219 -19.05 2.44 -11.46
N PHE A 220 -18.22 2.77 -10.50
CA PHE A 220 -18.58 3.57 -9.34
C PHE A 220 -17.61 4.73 -9.11
N TYR A 221 -17.97 5.63 -8.20
CA TYR A 221 -17.18 6.82 -7.90
C TYR A 221 -16.81 6.85 -6.42
N LYS A 222 -15.62 7.40 -6.15
CA LYS A 222 -15.19 7.77 -4.80
C LYS A 222 -14.82 9.25 -4.78
N ASP A 223 -15.34 9.94 -3.79
CA ASP A 223 -15.08 11.36 -3.56
C ASP A 223 -14.08 11.50 -2.41
N LEU A 224 -13.05 12.33 -2.61
CA LEU A 224 -12.04 12.67 -1.63
C LEU A 224 -11.90 14.20 -1.53
N THR A 225 -11.41 14.64 -0.39
CA THR A 225 -10.98 16.02 -0.20
C THR A 225 -9.50 16.05 0.11
N PHE A 226 -8.77 16.94 -0.53
CA PHE A 226 -7.35 17.15 -0.28
C PHE A 226 -7.13 18.60 0.17
N THR A 227 -6.57 18.79 1.36
CA THR A 227 -6.24 20.11 1.89
C THR A 227 -4.80 20.45 1.54
N VAL A 228 -4.60 21.52 0.76
CA VAL A 228 -3.28 22.03 0.40
C VAL A 228 -2.54 22.48 1.66
N PRO A 229 -1.31 22.01 1.92
CA PRO A 229 -0.54 22.43 3.08
C PRO A 229 -0.41 23.95 3.19
N LYS A 230 -0.42 24.47 4.40
CA LYS A 230 -0.26 25.91 4.64
C LYS A 230 1.12 26.44 4.23
N ASP A 231 2.11 25.57 4.25
CA ASP A 231 3.49 25.83 3.88
C ASP A 231 3.82 25.41 2.44
N GLN A 232 2.80 25.04 1.63
CA GLN A 232 3.00 24.63 0.23
C GLN A 232 3.63 25.80 -0.57
N PRO A 233 4.71 25.55 -1.33
CA PRO A 233 5.30 26.54 -2.24
C PRO A 233 4.30 27.02 -3.29
N TYR A 234 4.45 28.27 -3.74
CA TYR A 234 3.67 28.78 -4.85
C TYR A 234 4.21 28.27 -6.19
N GLY A 235 3.32 28.02 -7.13
CA GLY A 235 3.66 27.55 -8.47
C GLY A 235 2.73 26.47 -8.99
N ASP A 236 3.14 25.84 -10.09
CA ASP A 236 2.45 24.69 -10.66
C ASP A 236 2.89 23.43 -9.92
N MET A 237 1.92 22.66 -9.46
CA MET A 237 2.11 21.41 -8.69
C MET A 237 1.38 20.27 -9.38
N ILE A 238 1.82 19.04 -9.11
CA ILE A 238 1.16 17.84 -9.60
C ILE A 238 0.44 17.18 -8.41
N LEU A 239 -0.86 16.99 -8.56
CA LEU A 239 -1.69 16.18 -7.69
C LEU A 239 -1.83 14.81 -8.33
N GLU A 240 -1.43 13.77 -7.64
CA GLU A 240 -1.59 12.38 -8.07
C GLU A 240 -2.77 11.74 -7.37
N VAL A 241 -3.54 10.97 -8.14
CA VAL A 241 -4.63 10.11 -7.66
C VAL A 241 -4.28 8.69 -8.07
N ARG A 242 -4.16 7.76 -7.11
CA ARG A 242 -3.70 6.40 -7.37
C ARG A 242 -4.33 5.37 -6.44
N GLY A 243 -4.19 4.09 -6.79
CA GLY A 243 -4.40 3.00 -5.82
C GLY A 243 -3.31 3.00 -4.75
N GLY A 244 -3.65 2.67 -3.51
CA GLY A 244 -2.70 2.71 -2.40
C GLY A 244 -1.51 1.75 -2.56
N GLY A 245 -1.69 0.61 -3.23
CA GLY A 245 -0.61 -0.31 -3.58
C GLY A 245 0.18 0.05 -4.86
N VAL A 246 -0.16 1.16 -5.52
CA VAL A 246 0.51 1.61 -6.74
C VAL A 246 1.63 2.58 -6.38
N VAL A 247 2.85 2.26 -6.79
CA VAL A 247 4.00 3.17 -6.64
C VAL A 247 3.96 4.18 -7.79
N PRO A 248 4.02 5.49 -7.52
CA PRO A 248 4.02 6.51 -8.56
C PRO A 248 5.13 6.29 -9.61
N LEU A 249 4.79 6.44 -10.88
CA LEU A 249 5.74 6.22 -11.99
C LEU A 249 7.06 6.99 -11.84
N PRO A 250 7.09 8.26 -11.40
CA PRO A 250 8.34 8.97 -11.17
C PRO A 250 9.26 8.30 -10.14
N TYR A 251 8.71 7.73 -9.08
CA TYR A 251 9.49 6.99 -8.08
C TYR A 251 10.03 5.67 -8.66
N LEU A 252 9.25 4.96 -9.49
CA LEU A 252 9.71 3.76 -10.18
C LEU A 252 10.88 4.05 -11.13
N ILE A 253 10.81 5.14 -11.88
CA ILE A 253 11.89 5.59 -12.78
C ILE A 253 13.15 5.89 -11.97
N GLN A 254 13.01 6.60 -10.84
CA GLN A 254 14.12 6.90 -9.96
C GLN A 254 14.72 5.62 -9.37
N GLN A 255 13.90 4.68 -8.93
CA GLN A 255 14.33 3.38 -8.41
C GLN A 255 15.13 2.61 -9.47
N GLN A 256 14.66 2.52 -10.70
CA GLN A 256 15.35 1.86 -11.81
C GLN A 256 16.67 2.55 -12.17
N LYS A 257 16.68 3.89 -12.22
CA LYS A 257 17.86 4.69 -12.57
C LYS A 257 19.03 4.47 -11.59
N PHE A 258 18.71 4.25 -10.30
CA PHE A 258 19.72 4.04 -9.25
C PHE A 258 19.91 2.57 -8.88
N ASN A 259 19.27 1.61 -9.59
CA ASN A 259 19.31 0.18 -9.27
C ASN A 259 19.00 -0.11 -7.78
N LEU A 260 18.01 0.60 -7.23
CA LEU A 260 17.65 0.47 -5.83
C LEU A 260 16.80 -0.79 -5.66
N THR A 261 17.28 -1.74 -4.89
CA THR A 261 16.47 -2.88 -4.42
C THR A 261 15.65 -2.46 -3.20
N ASP A 262 14.59 -3.22 -2.89
CA ASP A 262 13.77 -2.95 -1.70
C ASP A 262 14.61 -2.94 -0.41
N GLU A 263 15.64 -3.80 -0.33
CA GLU A 263 16.57 -3.81 0.81
C GLU A 263 17.40 -2.52 0.91
N ILE A 264 17.78 -1.92 -0.23
CA ILE A 264 18.48 -0.65 -0.27
C ILE A 264 17.54 0.49 0.07
N LEU A 265 16.29 0.44 -0.43
CA LEU A 265 15.25 1.42 -0.09
C LEU A 265 14.97 1.42 1.41
N ASP A 266 14.86 0.26 2.03
CA ASP A 266 14.68 0.15 3.48
C ASP A 266 15.87 0.70 4.28
N ARG A 267 17.10 0.59 3.76
CA ARG A 267 18.31 1.18 4.37
C ARG A 267 18.40 2.70 4.20
N ILE A 268 17.85 3.22 3.08
CA ILE A 268 17.84 4.66 2.77
C ILE A 268 16.68 5.35 3.48
N ARG A 269 15.58 4.64 3.78
CA ARG A 269 14.49 5.17 4.60
C ARG A 269 15.03 5.60 5.96
N THR A 270 15.26 6.88 6.12
CA THR A 270 15.75 7.47 7.37
C THR A 270 14.59 7.64 8.33
N TYR A 271 14.44 6.70 9.25
CA TYR A 271 13.56 6.88 10.41
C TYR A 271 14.32 7.64 11.50
N LYS A 272 13.65 8.57 12.19
CA LYS A 272 14.24 9.38 13.27
C LYS A 272 14.46 8.55 14.53
N ASP A 273 13.45 7.81 14.90
CA ASP A 273 13.41 6.97 16.08
C ASP A 273 12.43 5.81 15.87
N PHE A 274 12.25 4.98 16.88
CA PHE A 274 11.33 3.85 16.82
C PHE A 274 9.86 4.28 16.66
N ASN A 275 9.43 5.37 17.28
CA ASN A 275 8.05 5.85 17.15
C ASN A 275 7.75 6.32 15.73
N ASP A 276 8.72 6.95 15.08
CA ASP A 276 8.63 7.35 13.67
C ASP A 276 8.53 6.12 12.76
N LEU A 277 9.40 5.12 12.94
CA LEU A 277 9.33 3.84 12.24
C LEU A 277 7.96 3.17 12.41
N HIS A 278 7.53 2.97 13.64
CA HIS A 278 6.27 2.32 14.01
C HIS A 278 5.06 3.07 13.41
N SER A 279 5.04 4.40 13.54
CA SER A 279 3.95 5.24 13.03
C SER A 279 3.88 5.24 11.50
N ARG A 280 5.01 5.33 10.80
CA ARG A 280 5.03 5.32 9.33
C ARG A 280 4.61 3.97 8.77
N LEU A 281 5.09 2.87 9.34
CA LEU A 281 4.64 1.53 8.93
C LEU A 281 3.14 1.33 9.14
N MET A 282 2.56 1.84 10.24
CA MET A 282 1.11 1.78 10.47
C MET A 282 0.30 2.62 9.49
N LYS A 283 0.86 3.73 9.00
CA LYS A 283 0.20 4.69 8.09
C LYS A 283 0.48 4.43 6.62
N GLU A 284 1.23 3.39 6.27
CA GLU A 284 1.43 3.02 4.86
C GLU A 284 0.09 2.81 4.17
N ASP A 285 -0.02 3.23 2.92
CA ASP A 285 -1.25 3.11 2.15
C ASP A 285 -1.66 1.64 2.01
N GLN A 286 -2.96 1.37 2.02
CA GLN A 286 -3.51 0.04 1.82
C GLN A 286 -3.89 -0.16 0.37
N ASN A 287 -3.76 -1.38 -0.14
CA ASN A 287 -4.02 -1.68 -1.55
C ASN A 287 -5.49 -1.41 -1.98
N ASN A 288 -6.42 -1.40 -1.03
CA ASN A 288 -7.83 -1.10 -1.26
C ASN A 288 -8.19 0.39 -1.12
N GLN A 289 -7.20 1.26 -1.01
CA GLN A 289 -7.41 2.70 -0.91
C GLN A 289 -7.27 3.39 -2.27
N VAL A 290 -8.05 4.45 -2.47
CA VAL A 290 -7.74 5.52 -3.41
C VAL A 290 -7.01 6.60 -2.64
N VAL A 291 -5.83 6.96 -3.09
CA VAL A 291 -4.94 7.92 -2.43
C VAL A 291 -4.77 9.14 -3.31
N VAL A 292 -4.76 10.31 -2.69
CA VAL A 292 -4.46 11.61 -3.32
C VAL A 292 -3.29 12.25 -2.60
N GLU A 293 -2.24 12.60 -3.33
CA GLU A 293 -1.05 13.23 -2.77
C GLU A 293 -0.42 14.25 -3.75
N ILE A 294 0.38 15.17 -3.23
CA ILE A 294 1.21 16.06 -4.06
C ILE A 294 2.52 15.33 -4.35
N LEU A 295 2.88 15.18 -5.63
CA LEU A 295 4.19 14.70 -6.01
C LEU A 295 5.26 15.76 -5.73
N ASP A 296 6.42 15.31 -5.24
CA ASP A 296 7.58 16.17 -5.06
C ASP A 296 7.94 16.86 -6.39
N PRO A 297 8.11 18.20 -6.41
CA PRO A 297 8.48 18.92 -7.62
C PRO A 297 9.75 18.41 -8.29
N GLU A 298 10.75 17.96 -7.52
CA GLU A 298 11.99 17.39 -8.06
C GLU A 298 11.73 16.08 -8.80
N VAL A 299 10.85 15.23 -8.28
CA VAL A 299 10.43 13.97 -8.91
C VAL A 299 9.56 14.23 -10.14
N SER A 300 8.70 15.26 -10.11
CA SER A 300 7.82 15.62 -11.22
C SER A 300 8.55 16.25 -12.41
N MET A 301 9.69 16.90 -12.19
CA MET A 301 10.50 17.49 -13.28
C MET A 301 11.21 16.43 -14.13
N ILE A 302 11.55 15.28 -13.56
CA ILE A 302 12.21 14.18 -14.28
C ILE A 302 11.29 13.59 -15.37
N SER A 303 9.98 13.59 -15.17
CA SER A 303 9.01 13.08 -16.14
C SER A 303 8.82 13.99 -17.38
N LYS A 304 9.25 15.24 -17.34
CA LYS A 304 9.12 16.20 -18.46
C LYS A 304 10.26 16.15 -19.46
N ASP A 305 11.44 15.63 -19.06
CA ASP A 305 12.63 15.64 -19.93
C ASP A 305 12.75 14.42 -20.88
N GLU A 306 12.06 13.31 -20.62
CA GLU A 306 12.16 12.10 -21.44
C GLU A 306 11.19 12.03 -22.62
N ASN A 307 10.19 12.89 -22.70
CA ASN A 307 9.18 12.89 -23.78
C ASN A 307 9.36 13.98 -24.84
N GLY A 308 10.60 14.38 -25.20
CA GLY A 308 10.90 15.10 -26.46
C GLY A 308 10.13 16.41 -26.71
N GLY A 309 9.54 17.03 -25.71
CA GLY A 309 8.90 18.33 -25.78
C GLY A 309 9.92 19.45 -25.59
N LYS A 310 10.01 20.36 -26.57
CA LYS A 310 10.85 21.55 -26.57
C LYS A 310 11.05 22.10 -25.17
N LYS A 311 12.32 22.24 -24.74
CA LYS A 311 12.70 23.04 -23.59
C LYS A 311 11.94 24.36 -23.61
N ALA A 312 10.90 24.48 -22.80
CA ALA A 312 10.43 25.79 -22.41
C ALA A 312 11.51 26.30 -21.45
N GLU A 313 12.33 27.23 -21.90
CA GLU A 313 13.07 28.09 -21.01
C GLU A 313 12.04 28.75 -20.08
N ILE A 314 11.88 28.15 -18.90
CA ILE A 314 11.18 28.81 -17.81
C ILE A 314 12.10 29.95 -17.40
N GLN A 315 11.85 31.16 -17.93
CA GLN A 315 12.33 32.35 -17.28
C GLN A 315 11.80 32.31 -15.86
N GLU A 316 12.71 32.02 -14.94
CA GLU A 316 12.51 32.15 -13.50
C GLU A 316 12.14 33.61 -13.15
N LYS A 317 10.91 33.99 -13.35
CA LYS A 317 10.31 34.99 -12.47
C LYS A 317 10.06 34.21 -11.16
N LYS A 318 11.03 34.29 -10.25
CA LYS A 318 10.86 33.82 -8.88
C LYS A 318 9.53 34.38 -8.36
N ALA A 319 8.52 33.53 -8.33
CA ALA A 319 7.32 33.84 -7.58
C ALA A 319 7.75 34.07 -6.12
N PRO A 320 7.15 35.03 -5.40
CA PRO A 320 7.48 35.23 -3.99
C PRO A 320 7.26 33.91 -3.26
N GLU A 321 8.32 33.40 -2.64
CA GLU A 321 8.27 32.16 -1.86
C GLU A 321 7.22 32.34 -0.75
N ASN A 322 6.41 31.29 -0.50
CA ASN A 322 5.42 31.31 0.57
C ASN A 322 6.14 31.52 1.92
N PRO A 323 5.80 32.59 2.69
CA PRO A 323 6.48 32.88 3.96
C PRO A 323 6.43 31.72 4.97
N ASP A 324 5.38 30.91 4.95
CA ASP A 324 5.25 29.76 5.86
C ASP A 324 6.14 28.59 5.43
N TYR A 325 6.39 28.44 4.13
CA TYR A 325 7.39 27.49 3.61
C TYR A 325 8.80 27.87 4.06
N LEU A 326 9.15 29.16 4.01
CA LEU A 326 10.46 29.66 4.46
C LEU A 326 10.69 29.45 5.94
N LYS A 327 9.68 29.68 6.78
CA LYS A 327 9.77 29.44 8.24
C LYS A 327 10.07 27.98 8.56
N ASN A 328 9.49 27.06 7.77
CA ASN A 328 9.71 25.62 7.96
C ASN A 328 11.03 25.14 7.34
N LYS A 329 11.55 25.81 6.31
CA LYS A 329 12.82 25.46 5.66
C LYS A 329 14.03 25.74 6.56
N ASP A 330 13.99 26.82 7.37
CA ASP A 330 15.05 27.12 8.35
C ASP A 330 15.04 26.17 9.56
N GLY A 331 13.91 25.50 9.84
CA GLY A 331 13.79 24.42 10.82
C GLY A 331 14.23 23.06 10.29
N LEU A 332 14.48 22.92 8.97
CA LEU A 332 14.88 21.67 8.30
C LEU A 332 16.40 21.43 8.30
N LYS A 333 17.14 22.11 9.17
CA LYS A 333 18.55 21.79 9.40
C LYS A 333 18.69 20.60 10.36
N GLU A 334 18.13 19.48 10.06
CA GLU A 334 18.49 18.16 10.58
C GLU A 334 17.34 17.17 10.28
N ASP A 335 17.60 16.29 9.33
CA ASP A 335 17.07 14.93 9.19
C ASP A 335 15.57 14.71 9.36
N GLY A 336 14.80 15.04 8.34
CA GLY A 336 13.40 14.62 8.30
C GLY A 336 12.77 14.86 6.95
N GLU A 337 12.69 13.82 6.12
CA GLU A 337 11.73 13.82 5.01
C GLU A 337 10.37 14.22 5.57
N LYS A 338 9.87 15.36 5.10
CA LYS A 338 8.52 15.83 5.43
C LYS A 338 7.55 14.81 4.87
N GLU A 339 6.69 14.23 5.71
CA GLU A 339 5.60 13.38 5.20
C GLU A 339 4.86 14.17 4.13
N THR A 340 4.80 13.63 2.91
CA THR A 340 4.02 14.23 1.84
C THR A 340 2.55 14.24 2.26
N PRO A 341 1.87 15.39 2.22
CA PRO A 341 0.47 15.47 2.57
C PRO A 341 -0.35 14.58 1.67
N LYS A 342 -1.15 13.70 2.26
CA LYS A 342 -1.99 12.75 1.52
C LYS A 342 -3.38 12.65 2.11
N SER A 343 -4.32 12.25 1.29
CA SER A 343 -5.68 11.88 1.67
C SER A 343 -6.02 10.53 1.05
N ALA A 344 -6.73 9.68 1.79
CA ALA A 344 -7.09 8.36 1.32
C ALA A 344 -8.55 8.04 1.65
N VAL A 345 -9.18 7.18 0.84
CA VAL A 345 -10.50 6.62 1.09
C VAL A 345 -10.52 5.13 0.78
N ASP A 346 -11.10 4.34 1.67
CA ASP A 346 -11.19 2.89 1.54
C ASP A 346 -12.25 2.46 0.52
N THR A 347 -11.99 1.31 -0.09
CA THR A 347 -12.92 0.62 -1.00
C THR A 347 -12.94 -0.88 -0.67
N ASP A 348 -13.88 -1.60 -1.27
CA ASP A 348 -13.97 -3.06 -1.17
C ASP A 348 -13.18 -3.79 -2.27
N TYR A 349 -12.22 -3.10 -2.90
CA TYR A 349 -11.43 -3.60 -4.04
C TYR A 349 -9.98 -3.22 -3.90
N VAL A 350 -9.08 -4.09 -4.34
CA VAL A 350 -7.68 -3.73 -4.60
C VAL A 350 -7.64 -2.79 -5.80
N ILE A 351 -7.14 -1.57 -5.61
CA ILE A 351 -7.16 -0.50 -6.61
C ILE A 351 -5.86 -0.48 -7.41
N TYR A 352 -6.01 -0.49 -8.73
CA TYR A 352 -4.91 -0.35 -9.70
C TYR A 352 -5.06 0.92 -10.50
N GLY A 353 -3.92 1.43 -10.97
CA GLY A 353 -3.86 2.62 -11.82
C GLY A 353 -3.64 3.90 -11.04
N ASP A 354 -3.27 4.92 -11.79
CA ASP A 354 -2.94 6.26 -11.35
C ASP A 354 -3.40 7.31 -12.36
N GLY A 355 -3.49 8.55 -11.92
CA GLY A 355 -3.79 9.70 -12.75
C GLY A 355 -3.20 10.98 -12.14
N GLN A 356 -2.75 11.89 -12.97
CA GLN A 356 -2.08 13.11 -12.53
C GLN A 356 -2.81 14.35 -13.02
N PHE A 357 -2.86 15.37 -12.17
CA PHE A 357 -3.47 16.68 -12.44
C PHE A 357 -2.50 17.79 -12.12
N THR A 358 -2.34 18.74 -13.03
CA THR A 358 -1.65 19.98 -12.72
C THR A 358 -2.62 20.96 -12.05
N PHE A 359 -2.23 21.49 -10.89
CA PHE A 359 -2.95 22.54 -10.20
C PHE A 359 -1.98 23.66 -9.85
N LYS A 360 -2.51 24.84 -9.60
CA LYS A 360 -1.70 26.03 -9.36
C LYS A 360 -1.91 26.58 -7.97
N VAL A 361 -0.84 26.72 -7.22
CA VAL A 361 -0.84 27.34 -5.89
C VAL A 361 -0.44 28.80 -6.02
N LEU A 362 -1.29 29.71 -5.56
CA LEU A 362 -1.09 31.17 -5.64
C LEU A 362 -1.32 31.83 -4.28
N PRO A 363 -0.73 33.03 -4.06
CA PRO A 363 -1.15 33.89 -2.96
C PRO A 363 -2.66 34.19 -3.05
N GLN A 364 -3.35 34.31 -1.92
CA GLN A 364 -4.80 34.44 -1.86
C GLN A 364 -5.36 35.58 -2.74
N ALA A 365 -4.70 36.74 -2.75
CA ALA A 365 -5.12 37.88 -3.57
C ALA A 365 -5.02 37.60 -5.08
N GLU A 366 -4.02 36.83 -5.51
CA GLU A 366 -3.83 36.47 -6.92
C GLU A 366 -4.79 35.35 -7.33
N ARG A 367 -5.03 34.34 -6.45
CA ARG A 367 -6.04 33.30 -6.64
C ARG A 367 -7.42 33.92 -6.89
N ASP A 368 -7.85 34.87 -6.05
CA ASP A 368 -9.16 35.50 -6.16
C ASP A 368 -9.33 36.30 -7.49
N LYS A 369 -8.26 36.95 -7.95
CA LYS A 369 -8.23 37.59 -9.27
C LYS A 369 -8.32 36.56 -10.40
N ALA A 370 -7.57 35.45 -10.31
CA ALA A 370 -7.58 34.39 -11.31
C ALA A 370 -8.93 33.67 -11.39
N LEU A 371 -9.57 33.38 -10.27
CA LEU A 371 -10.90 32.78 -10.23
C LEU A 371 -11.99 33.69 -10.82
N LYS A 372 -11.95 35.02 -10.52
CA LYS A 372 -12.85 36.00 -11.13
C LYS A 372 -12.68 36.09 -12.64
N LYS A 373 -11.44 36.02 -13.15
CA LYS A 373 -11.16 35.99 -14.58
C LYS A 373 -11.69 34.72 -15.25
N LEU A 374 -11.50 33.57 -14.61
CA LEU A 374 -11.97 32.27 -15.10
C LEU A 374 -13.53 32.23 -15.15
N ALA A 375 -14.19 32.73 -14.12
CA ALA A 375 -15.65 32.81 -14.08
C ALA A 375 -16.21 33.69 -15.21
N LYS A 376 -15.60 34.84 -15.46
CA LYS A 376 -16.00 35.74 -16.58
C LYS A 376 -15.80 35.07 -17.95
N SER A 377 -14.69 34.34 -18.15
CA SER A 377 -14.43 33.64 -19.40
C SER A 377 -15.41 32.47 -19.64
N LYS A 378 -15.80 31.75 -18.60
CA LYS A 378 -16.83 30.70 -18.69
C LYS A 378 -18.18 31.25 -19.03
N GLN A 379 -18.62 32.36 -18.41
CA GLN A 379 -19.87 33.05 -18.75
C GLN A 379 -19.89 33.50 -20.21
N GLN A 380 -18.81 34.10 -20.71
CA GLN A 380 -18.72 34.52 -22.11
C GLN A 380 -18.75 33.33 -23.08
N ALA A 381 -18.13 32.21 -22.73
CA ALA A 381 -18.17 31.01 -23.55
C ALA A 381 -19.58 30.39 -23.60
N THR A 382 -20.29 30.36 -22.47
CA THR A 382 -21.68 29.86 -22.40
C THR A 382 -22.64 30.74 -23.23
N ILE A 383 -22.48 32.08 -23.17
CA ILE A 383 -23.28 33.01 -23.97
C ILE A 383 -23.00 32.84 -25.48
N LYS A 384 -21.72 32.63 -25.86
CA LYS A 384 -21.37 32.37 -27.27
C LYS A 384 -21.94 31.04 -27.79
N MET A 385 -21.94 29.97 -26.97
CA MET A 385 -22.53 28.68 -27.34
C MET A 385 -24.06 28.82 -27.51
N SER A 386 -24.74 29.44 -26.56
CA SER A 386 -26.19 29.67 -26.63
C SER A 386 -26.58 30.53 -27.85
N ASN A 387 -25.82 31.54 -28.22
CA ASN A 387 -26.08 32.34 -29.39
C ASN A 387 -25.83 31.57 -30.71
N LYS A 388 -24.81 30.68 -30.72
CA LYS A 388 -24.54 29.84 -31.90
C LYS A 388 -25.60 28.77 -32.09
N GLU A 389 -26.16 28.22 -30.99
CA GLU A 389 -27.31 27.29 -31.06
C GLU A 389 -28.57 27.99 -31.53
N LYS A 390 -28.83 29.21 -31.11
CA LYS A 390 -29.96 30.04 -31.61
C LYS A 390 -29.82 30.34 -33.10
N GLU A 391 -28.65 30.81 -33.57
CA GLU A 391 -28.39 31.00 -35.00
C GLU A 391 -28.53 29.72 -35.83
N THR A 392 -28.19 28.57 -35.28
CA THR A 392 -28.31 27.26 -35.96
C THR A 392 -29.78 26.85 -36.05
N LEU A 393 -30.58 27.14 -35.03
CA LEU A 393 -32.04 26.90 -35.03
C LEU A 393 -32.77 27.84 -35.98
N GLU A 394 -32.40 29.15 -36.02
CA GLU A 394 -32.96 30.09 -36.95
C GLU A 394 -32.67 29.73 -38.43
N LYS A 395 -31.43 29.34 -38.74
CA LYS A 395 -31.05 28.83 -40.08
C LYS A 395 -31.72 27.52 -40.48
N LYS A 396 -32.11 26.68 -39.52
CA LYS A 396 -32.92 25.49 -39.77
C LYS A 396 -34.39 25.81 -39.93
N GLY A 397 -34.89 26.83 -39.24
CA GLY A 397 -36.26 27.35 -39.41
C GLY A 397 -36.51 28.02 -40.74
N GLU A 398 -35.54 28.80 -41.26
CA GLU A 398 -35.65 29.43 -42.60
C GLU A 398 -35.58 28.41 -43.75
N LYS A 399 -34.85 27.27 -43.61
CA LYS A 399 -34.84 26.21 -44.62
C LYS A 399 -36.08 25.33 -44.65
N SER A 400 -36.93 25.37 -43.62
CA SER A 400 -38.18 24.58 -43.60
C SER A 400 -39.41 25.37 -44.12
N ALA A 401 -39.26 26.67 -44.42
CA ALA A 401 -40.35 27.51 -44.94
C ALA A 401 -40.42 27.53 -46.47
N ASP A 402 -39.42 27.03 -47.19
CA ASP A 402 -39.35 27.09 -48.65
C ASP A 402 -39.72 25.77 -49.37
N ASP A 403 -40.03 24.68 -48.67
CA ASP A 403 -40.29 23.34 -49.24
C ASP A 403 -41.65 22.76 -48.86
N GLU A 404 -42.74 23.54 -48.80
CA GLU A 404 -44.10 22.99 -48.78
C GLU A 404 -44.74 23.03 -50.18
N LYS A 405 -44.59 21.95 -50.95
CA LYS A 405 -45.53 21.50 -51.98
C LYS A 405 -46.29 20.26 -51.50
N PRO A 406 -47.59 20.19 -51.64
CA PRO A 406 -48.40 19.14 -51.04
C PRO A 406 -48.28 17.84 -51.85
N ALA A 407 -47.98 16.76 -51.18
CA ALA A 407 -48.08 15.40 -51.73
C ALA A 407 -49.12 14.56 -50.98
N GLU A 408 -49.93 13.95 -51.77
CA GLU A 408 -51.11 13.16 -51.62
C GLU A 408 -51.05 12.04 -50.53
N LYS A 409 -52.23 11.80 -50.00
CA LYS A 409 -52.58 10.66 -49.13
C LYS A 409 -52.23 9.32 -49.75
N ALA A 410 -51.52 8.49 -49.05
CA ALA A 410 -51.59 7.06 -49.16
C ALA A 410 -51.69 6.42 -47.80
N SER A 411 -52.87 5.84 -47.55
CA SER A 411 -53.16 4.94 -46.45
C SER A 411 -52.52 3.57 -46.73
N VAL A 412 -51.82 3.00 -45.75
CA VAL A 412 -51.68 1.51 -45.59
C VAL A 412 -51.41 1.24 -44.13
N MET A 413 -52.39 0.79 -43.48
CA MET A 413 -52.75 -0.48 -42.86
C MET A 413 -51.71 -1.21 -42.01
N ILE A 414 -52.05 -1.33 -40.77
CA ILE A 414 -51.51 -2.15 -39.70
C ILE A 414 -51.58 -3.63 -40.03
N ALA A 415 -50.55 -4.39 -39.71
CA ALA A 415 -50.71 -5.80 -39.31
C ALA A 415 -49.49 -6.25 -38.47
N LEU A 416 -49.77 -6.58 -37.18
CA LEU A 416 -49.21 -7.58 -36.26
C LEU A 416 -47.70 -7.60 -35.98
#